data_0d3d924a2ef67a46298fa0ff2c2da8be
#
_entry.id   0d3d924a2ef67a46298fa0ff2c2da8be
#
_cell.length_a   1.000
_cell.length_b   1.000
_cell.length_c   1.000
_cell.angle_alpha   90.00
_cell.angle_beta   90.00
_cell.angle_gamma   90.00
#
_symmetry.space_group_name_H-M   'P 1'
#
loop_
_entity.id
_entity.type
_entity.pdbx_description
1 polymer ?
#
loop_
_entity_poly.entity_id
_entity_poly.type
_entity_poly.pdbx_seq_one_letter_code
_entity_poly.pdbx_strand_id
1 'polypeptide(L)' 'MKRTQQEVLDLYEKYYEMVWRICLVRFGNTHDAYDAAQETFVRLMSDTKSFHNEEHEKAWLIRTAINYCKDVMKSS' A
#
# COMPACT_ATOMS: atom_id res chain seq x y z
N MET A 1 -4.97 -11.85 14.08
CA MET A 1 -4.23 -12.88 13.34
C MET A 1 -3.67 -12.28 12.05
N LYS A 2 -2.40 -12.50 11.78
CA LYS A 2 -1.78 -11.98 10.55
C LYS A 2 -2.36 -12.70 9.33
N ARG A 3 -2.38 -11.98 8.21
CA ARG A 3 -2.82 -12.55 6.94
C ARG A 3 -1.86 -13.62 6.48
N THR A 4 -2.38 -14.62 5.79
CA THR A 4 -1.53 -15.65 5.18
C THR A 4 -0.76 -15.03 4.03
N GLN A 5 0.33 -15.68 3.63
CA GLN A 5 1.12 -15.27 2.49
C GLN A 5 0.27 -15.20 1.22
N GLN A 6 -0.62 -16.15 1.03
CA GLN A 6 -1.48 -16.19 -0.14
C GLN A 6 -2.47 -15.02 -0.15
N GLU A 7 -3.02 -14.65 1.00
CA GLU A 7 -3.92 -13.51 1.11
C GLU A 7 -3.21 -12.20 0.72
N VAL A 8 -1.96 -12.04 1.17
CA VAL A 8 -1.16 -10.86 0.83
C VAL A 8 -0.88 -10.82 -0.67
N LEU A 9 -0.51 -11.96 -1.27
CA LEU A 9 -0.24 -12.04 -2.71
C LEU A 9 -1.48 -11.71 -3.52
N ASP A 10 -2.64 -12.19 -3.11
CA ASP A 10 -3.90 -11.91 -3.80
C ASP A 10 -4.21 -10.40 -3.78
N LEU A 11 -4.03 -9.77 -2.64
CA LEU A 11 -4.24 -8.33 -2.51
C LEU A 11 -3.20 -7.54 -3.31
N TYR A 12 -1.96 -8.02 -3.31
CA TYR A 12 -0.88 -7.41 -4.10
C TYR A 12 -1.23 -7.41 -5.59
N GLU A 13 -1.59 -8.56 -6.13
CA GLU A 13 -1.95 -8.66 -7.54
C GLU A 13 -3.17 -7.80 -7.89
N LYS A 14 -4.14 -7.77 -7.00
CA LYS A 14 -5.40 -7.06 -7.23
C LYS A 14 -5.23 -5.55 -7.19
N TYR A 15 -4.42 -5.04 -6.27
CA TYR A 15 -4.36 -3.60 -5.99
C TYR A 15 -3.02 -2.93 -6.25
N TYR A 16 -2.00 -3.66 -6.69
CA TYR A 16 -0.66 -3.09 -6.87
C TYR A 16 -0.67 -1.87 -7.79
N GLU A 17 -1.32 -1.99 -8.95
CA GLU A 17 -1.34 -0.90 -9.93
C GLU A 17 -1.99 0.36 -9.35
N MET A 18 -3.08 0.20 -8.62
CA MET A 18 -3.76 1.32 -7.97
C MET A 18 -2.83 2.02 -6.97
N VAL A 19 -2.18 1.24 -6.12
CA VAL A 19 -1.25 1.77 -5.11
C VAL A 19 -0.07 2.46 -5.77
N TRP A 20 0.51 1.83 -6.79
CA TRP A 20 1.64 2.38 -7.53
C TRP A 20 1.29 3.72 -8.18
N ARG A 21 0.11 3.82 -8.79
CA ARG A 21 -0.34 5.07 -9.42
C ARG A 21 -0.48 6.20 -8.41
N ILE A 22 -1.02 5.90 -7.24
CA ILE A 22 -1.14 6.89 -6.16
C ILE A 22 0.25 7.40 -5.78
N CYS A 23 1.19 6.49 -5.60
CA CYS A 23 2.56 6.85 -5.23
C CYS A 23 3.26 7.62 -6.35
N LEU A 24 3.03 7.23 -7.61
CA LEU A 24 3.62 7.89 -8.75
C LEU A 24 3.20 9.36 -8.85
N VAL A 25 1.92 9.62 -8.62
CA VAL A 25 1.39 10.99 -8.62
C VAL A 25 2.05 11.82 -7.54
N ARG A 26 2.33 11.21 -6.38
CA ARG A 26 2.92 11.90 -5.24
C ARG A 26 4.41 12.18 -5.41
N PHE A 27 5.17 11.20 -5.91
CA PHE A 27 6.62 11.33 -6.02
C PHE A 27 7.10 11.86 -7.36
N GLY A 28 6.34 11.62 -8.42
CA GLY A 28 6.71 12.07 -9.75
C GLY A 28 7.81 11.27 -10.43
N ASN A 29 8.22 10.14 -9.85
CA ASN A 29 9.18 9.25 -10.49
C ASN A 29 8.88 7.79 -10.15
N THR A 30 9.27 6.89 -11.06
CA THR A 30 8.92 5.48 -10.97
C THR A 30 9.66 4.74 -9.86
N HIS A 31 10.89 5.13 -9.60
CA HIS A 31 11.71 4.47 -8.58
C HIS A 31 11.11 4.65 -7.18
N ASP A 32 10.83 5.90 -6.81
CA ASP A 32 10.25 6.20 -5.51
C ASP A 32 8.83 5.66 -5.38
N ALA A 33 8.08 5.68 -6.49
CA ALA A 33 6.72 5.12 -6.51
C ALA A 33 6.75 3.62 -6.25
N TYR A 34 7.69 2.91 -6.86
CA TYR A 34 7.86 1.49 -6.64
C TYR A 34 8.17 1.18 -5.18
N ASP A 35 9.14 1.90 -4.61
CA ASP A 35 9.54 1.69 -3.22
C ASP A 35 8.36 1.94 -2.27
N ALA A 36 7.59 3.00 -2.52
CA ALA A 36 6.44 3.33 -1.69
C ALA A 36 5.33 2.28 -1.81
N ALA A 37 5.10 1.77 -3.00
CA ALA A 37 4.11 0.72 -3.21
C ALA A 37 4.53 -0.57 -2.47
N GLN A 38 5.81 -0.94 -2.56
CA GLN A 38 6.31 -2.11 -1.85
C GLN A 38 6.15 -1.94 -0.33
N GLU A 39 6.48 -0.76 0.19
CA GLU A 39 6.34 -0.50 1.62
C GLU A 39 4.88 -0.60 2.08
N THR A 40 3.96 -0.16 1.26
CA THR A 40 2.52 -0.26 1.56
C THR A 40 2.12 -1.72 1.79
N PHE A 41 2.59 -2.62 0.94
CA PHE A 41 2.28 -4.04 1.06
C PHE A 41 3.07 -4.73 2.19
N VAL A 42 4.27 -4.22 2.51
CA VAL A 42 5.00 -4.70 3.69
C VAL A 42 4.19 -4.38 4.95
N ARG A 43 3.62 -3.19 5.03
CA ARG A 43 2.77 -2.82 6.15
C ARG A 43 1.50 -3.68 6.22
N LEU A 44 0.97 -4.04 5.06
CA LEU A 44 -0.18 -4.95 5.00
C LEU A 44 0.16 -6.31 5.62
N MET A 45 1.35 -6.82 5.35
CA MET A 45 1.80 -8.08 5.91
C MET A 45 1.86 -8.06 7.44
N SER A 46 2.18 -6.91 8.00
CA SER A 46 2.32 -6.74 9.45
C SER A 46 1.02 -6.40 10.16
N ASP A 47 0.00 -6.02 9.40
CA ASP A 47 -1.29 -5.61 9.97
C ASP A 47 -2.12 -6.84 10.34
N THR A 48 -2.81 -6.76 11.47
CA THR A 48 -3.62 -7.86 11.98
C THR A 48 -5.12 -7.64 11.82
N LYS A 49 -5.52 -6.49 11.28
CA LYS A 49 -6.94 -6.16 11.10
C LYS A 49 -7.55 -6.94 9.96
N SER A 50 -8.81 -7.32 10.12
CA SER A 50 -9.58 -7.95 9.05
C SER A 50 -10.32 -6.88 8.26
N PHE A 51 -10.45 -7.10 6.96
CA PHE A 51 -11.24 -6.22 6.12
C PHE A 51 -12.67 -6.74 6.00
N HIS A 52 -13.62 -5.83 6.04
CA HIS A 52 -15.05 -6.20 5.95
C HIS A 52 -15.50 -6.45 4.50
N ASN A 53 -14.89 -5.73 3.55
CA ASN A 53 -15.25 -5.82 2.13
C ASN A 53 -14.15 -5.17 1.28
N GLU A 54 -14.36 -5.17 -0.04
CA GLU A 54 -13.39 -4.60 -0.97
C GLU A 54 -13.17 -3.11 -0.76
N GLU A 55 -14.20 -2.37 -0.43
CA GLU A 55 -14.08 -0.93 -0.19
C GLU A 55 -13.17 -0.67 1.00
N HIS A 56 -13.29 -1.48 2.04
CA HIS A 56 -12.42 -1.37 3.22
C HIS A 56 -10.97 -1.69 2.85
N GLU A 57 -10.75 -2.72 2.04
CA GLU A 57 -9.41 -3.07 1.54
C GLU A 57 -8.77 -1.89 0.81
N LYS A 58 -9.50 -1.34 -0.15
CA LYS A 58 -9.03 -0.21 -0.95
C LYS A 58 -8.73 1.01 -0.08
N ALA A 59 -9.65 1.35 0.81
CA ALA A 59 -9.50 2.51 1.68
C ALA A 59 -8.27 2.40 2.54
N TRP A 60 -8.02 1.22 3.09
CA TRP A 60 -6.85 0.97 3.94
C TRP A 60 -5.55 1.15 3.14
N LEU A 61 -5.51 0.55 1.94
CA LEU A 61 -4.32 0.62 1.09
C LEU A 61 -4.04 2.05 0.63
N ILE A 62 -5.08 2.77 0.22
CA ILE A 62 -4.95 4.16 -0.21
C ILE A 62 -4.43 5.02 0.93
N ARG A 63 -5.02 4.89 2.11
CA ARG A 63 -4.62 5.66 3.29
C ARG A 63 -3.19 5.36 3.68
N THR A 64 -2.82 4.08 3.70
CA THR A 64 -1.47 3.66 4.07
C THR A 64 -0.44 4.19 3.09
N ALA A 65 -0.72 4.09 1.80
CA ALA A 65 0.16 4.60 0.76
C ALA A 65 0.36 6.11 0.88
N ILE A 66 -0.72 6.85 1.05
CA ILE A 66 -0.66 8.31 1.17
C ILE A 66 0.11 8.71 2.43
N ASN A 67 -0.16 8.04 3.55
CA ASN A 67 0.54 8.34 4.80
C ASN A 67 2.04 8.08 4.68
N TYR A 68 2.42 6.99 4.02
CA TYR A 68 3.84 6.69 3.80
C TYR A 68 4.50 7.78 2.94
N CYS A 69 3.83 8.18 1.85
CA CYS A 69 4.35 9.23 0.97
C CYS A 69 4.54 10.55 1.73
N LYS A 70 3.58 10.91 2.56
CA LYS A 70 3.68 12.13 3.38
C LYS A 70 4.86 12.04 4.35
N ASP A 71 5.04 10.89 4.99
CA ASP A 71 6.13 10.69 5.95
C ASP A 71 7.49 10.84 5.27
N VAL A 72 7.66 10.24 4.10
CA VAL A 72 8.91 10.32 3.34
C VAL A 72 9.20 11.75 2.91
N MET A 73 8.21 12.46 2.38
CA MET A 73 8.37 13.83 1.94
C MET A 73 8.66 14.78 3.07
N LYS A 74 8.12 14.49 4.26
CA LYS A 74 8.31 15.32 5.44
C LYS A 74 9.70 15.15 6.04
N SER A 75 10.31 13.99 5.85
CA SER A 75 11.61 13.66 6.43
C SER A 75 12.79 14.24 5.66
N SER A 76 12.58 14.70 4.46
CA SER A 76 13.67 15.22 3.61
C SER A 76 13.97 16.68 3.82
#